data_1af7ffdb3dcc7ed19b9a4fd7826e481f
#
_entry.id   1af7ffdb3dcc7ed19b9a4fd7826e481f
#
_cell.length_a   1.000
_cell.length_b   1.000
_cell.length_c   1.000
_cell.angle_alpha   90.00
_cell.angle_beta   90.00
_cell.angle_gamma   90.00
#
_symmetry.space_group_name_H-M   'P 1'
#
loop_
_entity.id
_entity.type
_entity.pdbx_description
1 polymer ?
#
loop_
_entity_poly.entity_id
_entity_poly.type
_entity_poly.pdbx_seq_one_letter_code
_entity_poly.pdbx_strand_id
1 'polypeptide(L)'
;MSRAILVIGQSHVAAVRAAARARREADPDRPRTRVIHTIEPQYAPEVEGEGDAARFAPALVDTIRDQIDRHAPLVASASGGNVHNGFALIRHPRPYDFLLSDEDGPPLDPAAEPVTEALVRATLEAGLERDRIRLREIRRIAGEGVVQLESPPPLADGAIIAAQADAYFRNRGIAELGVAPAGLRYKIWRLHSRIVAGYCADLGLRFLPAPAEARDAQGFLRPDFAGDATHGNQAYGEAVIRALEAL
;
A
#
# COMPACT_ATOMS: atom_id res chain seq x y z
N MET A 1 11.94 8.85 -24.29
CA MET A 1 11.98 7.37 -24.29
C MET A 1 11.43 6.90 -22.96
N SER A 2 10.47 5.97 -22.94
CA SER A 2 9.91 5.42 -21.69
C SER A 2 11.01 4.66 -20.94
N ARG A 3 11.16 4.95 -19.63
CA ARG A 3 12.17 4.34 -18.74
C ARG A 3 11.66 3.00 -18.22
N ALA A 4 12.55 2.02 -18.00
CA ALA A 4 12.19 0.80 -17.27
C ALA A 4 11.73 1.14 -15.85
N ILE A 5 10.81 0.35 -15.29
CA ILE A 5 10.27 0.52 -13.94
C ILE A 5 10.55 -0.74 -13.14
N LEU A 6 10.96 -0.58 -11.88
CA LEU A 6 11.10 -1.64 -10.90
C LEU A 6 10.20 -1.32 -9.70
N VAL A 7 9.19 -2.16 -9.46
CA VAL A 7 8.30 -2.03 -8.30
C VAL A 7 8.65 -3.09 -7.27
N ILE A 8 8.92 -2.66 -6.03
CA ILE A 8 9.33 -3.52 -4.92
C ILE A 8 8.28 -3.42 -3.82
N GLY A 9 7.81 -4.53 -3.30
CA GLY A 9 6.84 -4.51 -2.20
C GLY A 9 6.21 -5.86 -1.92
N GLN A 10 5.14 -5.82 -1.14
CA GLN A 10 4.42 -6.99 -0.68
C GLN A 10 3.18 -7.27 -1.56
N SER A 11 2.06 -7.69 -0.98
CA SER A 11 0.86 -8.13 -1.70
C SER A 11 0.32 -7.12 -2.74
N HIS A 12 0.44 -5.81 -2.50
CA HIS A 12 -0.04 -4.78 -3.42
C HIS A 12 0.69 -4.74 -4.77
N VAL A 13 1.87 -5.34 -4.89
CA VAL A 13 2.56 -5.46 -6.18
C VAL A 13 1.87 -6.42 -7.15
N ALA A 14 0.94 -7.25 -6.69
CA ALA A 14 0.22 -8.21 -7.52
C ALA A 14 -0.55 -7.53 -8.66
N ALA A 15 -1.22 -6.41 -8.39
CA ALA A 15 -1.92 -5.60 -9.38
C ALA A 15 -0.97 -5.10 -10.47
N VAL A 16 0.19 -4.55 -10.07
CA VAL A 16 1.22 -4.06 -10.99
C VAL A 16 1.83 -5.21 -11.81
N ARG A 17 2.07 -6.37 -11.18
CA ARG A 17 2.57 -7.58 -11.86
C ARG A 17 1.61 -8.05 -12.95
N ALA A 18 0.31 -8.08 -12.66
CA ALA A 18 -0.72 -8.46 -13.62
C ALA A 18 -0.76 -7.48 -14.82
N ALA A 19 -0.74 -6.18 -14.55
CA ALA A 19 -0.71 -5.16 -15.59
C ALA A 19 0.58 -5.22 -16.43
N ALA A 20 1.74 -5.38 -15.80
CA ALA A 20 3.02 -5.50 -16.48
C ALA A 20 3.08 -6.73 -17.41
N ARG A 21 2.47 -7.83 -16.97
CA ARG A 21 2.33 -9.03 -17.81
C ARG A 21 1.46 -8.77 -19.02
N ALA A 22 0.27 -8.21 -18.85
CA ALA A 22 -0.64 -7.89 -19.95
C ALA A 22 -0.02 -6.92 -20.96
N ARG A 23 0.70 -5.89 -20.50
CA ARG A 23 1.45 -4.96 -21.35
C ARG A 23 2.51 -5.66 -22.19
N ARG A 24 3.24 -6.61 -21.62
CA ARG A 24 4.27 -7.36 -22.33
C ARG A 24 3.69 -8.33 -23.36
N GLU A 25 2.52 -8.90 -23.07
CA GLU A 25 1.79 -9.75 -24.03
C GLU A 25 1.28 -8.93 -25.23
N ALA A 26 0.86 -7.68 -24.97
CA ALA A 26 0.37 -6.77 -26.02
C ALA A 26 1.50 -6.10 -26.82
N ASP A 27 2.63 -5.80 -26.21
CA ASP A 27 3.79 -5.13 -26.82
C ASP A 27 5.09 -5.63 -26.16
N PRO A 28 5.75 -6.64 -26.75
CA PRO A 28 6.99 -7.23 -26.22
C PRO A 28 8.19 -6.26 -26.21
N ASP A 29 8.18 -5.24 -27.06
CA ASP A 29 9.30 -4.29 -27.23
C ASP A 29 9.21 -3.08 -26.29
N ARG A 30 8.08 -2.91 -25.61
CA ARG A 30 7.89 -1.84 -24.63
C ARG A 30 8.87 -1.95 -23.45
N PRO A 31 9.37 -0.82 -22.91
CA PRO A 31 10.18 -0.83 -21.69
C PRO A 31 9.49 -1.60 -20.56
N ARG A 32 10.23 -2.49 -19.93
CA ARG A 32 9.66 -3.46 -19.00
C ARG A 32 9.41 -2.84 -17.63
N THR A 33 8.21 -3.06 -17.10
CA THR A 33 7.93 -2.98 -15.68
C THR A 33 8.24 -4.33 -15.04
N ARG A 34 9.15 -4.33 -14.06
CA ARG A 34 9.55 -5.49 -13.26
C ARG A 34 9.01 -5.37 -11.86
N VAL A 35 8.75 -6.50 -11.22
CA VAL A 35 8.16 -6.53 -9.88
C VAL A 35 8.95 -7.51 -9.01
N ILE A 36 9.43 -7.04 -7.86
CA ILE A 36 9.97 -7.87 -6.79
C ILE A 36 8.94 -7.95 -5.67
N HIS A 37 8.48 -9.18 -5.40
CA HIS A 37 7.56 -9.47 -4.31
C HIS A 37 8.39 -9.93 -3.11
N THR A 38 8.56 -9.06 -2.13
CA THR A 38 9.56 -9.21 -1.07
C THR A 38 9.26 -10.34 -0.07
N ILE A 39 8.00 -10.82 -0.04
CA ILE A 39 7.58 -11.93 0.84
C ILE A 39 7.65 -13.30 0.15
N GLU A 40 8.28 -13.42 -1.02
CA GLU A 40 8.53 -14.72 -1.65
C GLU A 40 9.50 -15.56 -0.79
N PRO A 41 9.32 -16.90 -0.72
CA PRO A 41 10.07 -17.77 0.22
C PRO A 41 11.60 -17.65 0.12
N GLN A 42 12.15 -17.35 -1.06
CA GLN A 42 13.59 -17.21 -1.25
C GLN A 42 14.18 -15.99 -0.52
N TYR A 43 13.34 -15.04 -0.07
CA TYR A 43 13.77 -13.85 0.69
C TYR A 43 13.49 -13.95 2.18
N ALA A 44 13.01 -15.12 2.67
CA ALA A 44 12.69 -15.29 4.08
C ALA A 44 13.96 -15.56 4.93
N PRO A 45 14.13 -14.84 6.07
CA PRO A 45 13.30 -13.71 6.52
C PRO A 45 13.60 -12.47 5.69
N GLU A 46 12.56 -11.76 5.25
CA GLU A 46 12.67 -10.54 4.42
C GLU A 46 13.59 -9.48 5.06
N VAL A 47 13.48 -9.33 6.38
CA VAL A 47 14.26 -8.39 7.20
C VAL A 47 14.94 -9.14 8.33
N GLU A 48 16.25 -8.95 8.47
CA GLU A 48 17.10 -9.48 9.52
C GLU A 48 17.50 -8.37 10.50
N GLY A 49 17.62 -8.71 11.79
CA GLY A 49 17.94 -7.76 12.85
C GLY A 49 16.74 -6.91 13.31
N GLU A 50 17.01 -5.94 14.18
CA GLU A 50 15.99 -5.09 14.80
C GLU A 50 16.42 -3.63 14.81
N GLY A 51 15.44 -2.72 14.91
CA GLY A 51 15.65 -1.27 15.01
C GLY A 51 16.52 -0.71 13.89
N ASP A 52 17.52 0.06 14.22
CA ASP A 52 18.42 0.69 13.24
C ASP A 52 19.41 -0.31 12.58
N ALA A 53 19.63 -1.44 13.22
CA ALA A 53 20.46 -2.53 12.66
C ALA A 53 19.68 -3.44 11.67
N ALA A 54 18.35 -3.32 11.61
CA ALA A 54 17.53 -4.11 10.71
C ALA A 54 17.88 -3.84 9.23
N ARG A 55 18.05 -4.91 8.45
CA ARG A 55 18.41 -4.88 7.02
C ARG A 55 17.59 -5.88 6.23
N PHE A 56 17.41 -5.65 4.94
CA PHE A 56 16.92 -6.70 4.05
C PHE A 56 17.89 -7.89 4.03
N ALA A 57 17.33 -9.09 3.89
CA ALA A 57 18.09 -10.29 3.69
C ALA A 57 19.04 -10.16 2.48
N PRO A 58 20.26 -10.71 2.53
CA PRO A 58 21.24 -10.58 1.46
C PRO A 58 20.71 -10.95 0.07
N ALA A 59 19.94 -12.03 -0.05
CA ALA A 59 19.36 -12.48 -1.31
C ALA A 59 18.40 -11.43 -1.93
N LEU A 60 17.64 -10.72 -1.09
CA LEU A 60 16.77 -9.65 -1.56
C LEU A 60 17.58 -8.42 -2.00
N VAL A 61 18.61 -8.05 -1.24
CA VAL A 61 19.53 -6.96 -1.59
C VAL A 61 20.19 -7.21 -2.94
N ASP A 62 20.72 -8.42 -3.14
CA ASP A 62 21.41 -8.78 -4.38
C ASP A 62 20.45 -8.78 -5.57
N THR A 63 19.22 -9.27 -5.37
CA THR A 63 18.19 -9.22 -6.42
C THR A 63 17.83 -7.79 -6.82
N ILE A 64 17.65 -6.89 -5.84
CA ILE A 64 17.32 -5.48 -6.11
C ILE A 64 18.46 -4.81 -6.86
N ARG A 65 19.72 -5.00 -6.41
CA ARG A 65 20.91 -4.43 -7.05
C ARG A 65 21.09 -4.92 -8.48
N ASP A 66 20.96 -6.24 -8.70
CA ASP A 66 21.04 -6.82 -10.05
C ASP A 66 20.05 -6.17 -11.03
N GLN A 67 18.80 -5.93 -10.59
CA GLN A 67 17.80 -5.27 -11.42
C GLN A 67 18.14 -3.78 -11.69
N ILE A 68 18.70 -3.09 -10.71
CA ILE A 68 19.11 -1.69 -10.85
C ILE A 68 20.30 -1.60 -11.81
N ASP A 69 21.32 -2.41 -11.61
CA ASP A 69 22.57 -2.37 -12.38
C ASP A 69 22.34 -2.71 -13.86
N ARG A 70 21.48 -3.72 -14.12
CA ARG A 70 21.19 -4.15 -15.50
C ARG A 70 20.28 -3.21 -16.27
N HIS A 71 19.40 -2.46 -15.60
CA HIS A 71 18.29 -1.80 -16.29
C HIS A 71 18.13 -0.32 -15.99
N ALA A 72 18.86 0.23 -15.02
CA ALA A 72 18.75 1.62 -14.54
C ALA A 72 17.28 2.11 -14.43
N PRO A 73 16.38 1.35 -13.77
CA PRO A 73 14.95 1.63 -13.77
C PRO A 73 14.60 2.84 -12.91
N LEU A 74 13.39 3.37 -13.09
CA LEU A 74 12.70 4.09 -12.02
C LEU A 74 12.33 3.08 -10.94
N VAL A 75 12.81 3.28 -9.71
CA VAL A 75 12.49 2.40 -8.59
C VAL A 75 11.29 2.94 -7.84
N ALA A 76 10.28 2.09 -7.66
CA ALA A 76 9.09 2.39 -6.86
C ALA A 76 8.91 1.35 -5.75
N SER A 77 8.43 1.80 -4.59
CA SER A 77 8.08 0.96 -3.45
C SER A 77 6.56 0.92 -3.29
N ALA A 78 6.02 -0.27 -3.03
CA ALA A 78 4.64 -0.51 -2.61
C ALA A 78 4.61 -1.13 -1.19
N SER A 79 5.54 -0.72 -0.32
CA SER A 79 5.60 -1.17 1.07
C SER A 79 4.56 -0.47 1.93
N GLY A 80 4.11 -1.12 3.01
CA GLY A 80 3.16 -0.54 3.98
C GLY A 80 1.71 -0.54 3.54
N GLY A 81 1.37 -1.25 2.47
CA GLY A 81 0.08 -1.13 1.82
C GLY A 81 -1.13 -1.58 2.63
N ASN A 82 -1.00 -2.44 3.64
CA ASN A 82 -2.16 -3.15 4.22
C ASN A 82 -2.38 -2.93 5.74
N VAL A 83 -1.53 -2.15 6.40
CA VAL A 83 -1.62 -1.93 7.86
C VAL A 83 -2.97 -1.31 8.24
N HIS A 84 -3.44 -0.31 7.51
CA HIS A 84 -4.73 0.34 7.75
C HIS A 84 -5.91 -0.63 7.67
N ASN A 85 -5.89 -1.61 6.78
CA ASN A 85 -6.92 -2.65 6.68
C ASN A 85 -6.89 -3.59 7.89
N GLY A 86 -5.73 -3.91 8.42
CA GLY A 86 -5.57 -4.70 9.64
C GLY A 86 -6.28 -4.05 10.86
N PHE A 87 -6.34 -2.72 10.90
CA PHE A 87 -6.99 -1.97 11.99
C PHE A 87 -8.46 -1.65 11.73
N ALA A 88 -8.87 -1.49 10.49
CA ALA A 88 -10.17 -0.90 10.19
C ALA A 88 -11.04 -1.67 9.20
N LEU A 89 -10.67 -2.86 8.75
CA LEU A 89 -11.55 -3.62 7.86
C LEU A 89 -12.70 -4.28 8.62
N ILE A 90 -12.41 -4.86 9.79
CA ILE A 90 -13.39 -5.53 10.65
C ILE A 90 -13.92 -4.53 11.68
N ARG A 91 -15.24 -4.56 11.92
CA ARG A 91 -15.86 -3.75 12.96
C ARG A 91 -15.32 -4.15 14.35
N HIS A 92 -14.84 -3.15 15.10
CA HIS A 92 -14.39 -3.38 16.46
C HIS A 92 -15.59 -3.67 17.39
N PRO A 93 -15.50 -4.63 18.36
CA PRO A 93 -16.58 -4.92 19.30
C PRO A 93 -17.05 -3.71 20.12
N ARG A 94 -16.17 -2.77 20.41
CA ARG A 94 -16.48 -1.44 20.94
C ARG A 94 -16.27 -0.44 19.80
N PRO A 95 -17.34 0.01 19.11
CA PRO A 95 -17.21 0.94 18.01
C PRO A 95 -16.51 2.23 18.45
N TYR A 96 -15.51 2.66 17.71
CA TYR A 96 -14.80 3.92 17.92
C TYR A 96 -14.75 4.71 16.63
N ASP A 97 -14.55 6.02 16.76
CA ASP A 97 -14.33 6.91 15.62
C ASP A 97 -13.50 8.14 16.03
N PHE A 98 -12.98 8.88 15.06
CA PHE A 98 -12.16 10.06 15.28
C PHE A 98 -12.35 11.09 14.17
N LEU A 99 -11.96 12.34 14.41
CA LEU A 99 -11.88 13.37 13.37
C LEU A 99 -10.45 13.42 12.81
N LEU A 100 -10.36 13.52 11.49
CA LEU A 100 -9.10 13.87 10.85
C LEU A 100 -8.79 15.34 11.11
N SER A 101 -7.59 15.65 11.59
CA SER A 101 -7.05 17.00 11.58
C SER A 101 -6.63 17.38 10.16
N ASP A 102 -6.69 18.66 9.85
CA ASP A 102 -6.14 19.27 8.62
C ASP A 102 -6.82 18.89 7.30
N GLU A 103 -7.96 18.19 7.32
CA GLU A 103 -8.77 17.98 6.11
C GLU A 103 -10.26 17.78 6.43
N ASP A 104 -11.10 18.12 5.46
CA ASP A 104 -12.52 17.80 5.50
C ASP A 104 -12.69 16.30 5.28
N GLY A 105 -13.05 15.60 6.33
CA GLY A 105 -13.28 14.15 6.32
C GLY A 105 -14.72 13.79 6.69
N PRO A 106 -15.08 12.50 6.63
CA PRO A 106 -16.38 12.06 7.15
C PRO A 106 -16.58 12.50 8.60
N PRO A 107 -17.80 12.93 8.99
CA PRO A 107 -18.11 13.32 10.37
C PRO A 107 -17.92 12.14 11.33
N LEU A 108 -17.93 12.44 12.64
CA LEU A 108 -17.96 11.37 13.66
C LEU A 108 -19.26 10.57 13.54
N ASP A 109 -19.12 9.26 13.67
CA ASP A 109 -20.27 8.37 13.87
C ASP A 109 -20.81 8.61 15.29
N PRO A 110 -22.07 9.09 15.43
CA PRO A 110 -22.64 9.36 16.75
C PRO A 110 -22.85 8.11 17.61
N ALA A 111 -22.79 6.92 17.03
CA ALA A 111 -22.90 5.64 17.74
C ALA A 111 -21.54 5.09 18.20
N ALA A 112 -20.44 5.74 17.86
CA ALA A 112 -19.10 5.30 18.19
C ALA A 112 -18.50 6.11 19.36
N GLU A 113 -17.60 5.48 20.11
CA GLU A 113 -16.80 6.17 21.13
C GLU A 113 -15.78 7.09 20.46
N PRO A 114 -15.79 8.41 20.74
CA PRO A 114 -14.81 9.31 20.15
C PRO A 114 -13.43 9.09 20.75
N VAL A 115 -12.44 8.87 19.88
CA VAL A 115 -11.02 8.78 20.27
C VAL A 115 -10.22 9.89 19.58
N THR A 116 -9.03 10.18 20.09
CA THR A 116 -8.18 11.22 19.47
C THR A 116 -7.43 10.68 18.25
N GLU A 117 -7.23 11.52 17.22
CA GLU A 117 -6.36 11.18 16.11
C GLU A 117 -4.96 10.74 16.58
N ALA A 118 -4.44 11.38 17.63
CA ALA A 118 -3.11 11.05 18.18
C ALA A 118 -3.02 9.58 18.64
N LEU A 119 -4.07 9.05 19.27
CA LEU A 119 -4.11 7.64 19.69
C LEU A 119 -4.10 6.71 18.46
N VAL A 120 -4.94 7.00 17.47
CA VAL A 120 -5.02 6.20 16.23
C VAL A 120 -3.69 6.28 15.48
N ARG A 121 -3.07 7.45 15.40
CA ARG A 121 -1.75 7.69 14.80
C ARG A 121 -0.69 6.82 15.46
N ALA A 122 -0.55 6.87 16.77
CA ALA A 122 0.44 6.08 17.52
C ALA A 122 0.25 4.57 17.26
N THR A 123 -1.00 4.12 17.17
CA THR A 123 -1.33 2.71 16.86
C THR A 123 -0.89 2.32 15.43
N LEU A 124 -1.17 3.18 14.45
CA LEU A 124 -0.74 2.95 13.06
C LEU A 124 0.79 3.01 12.92
N GLU A 125 1.46 3.95 13.57
CA GLU A 125 2.92 4.07 13.56
C GLU A 125 3.60 2.83 14.12
N ALA A 126 3.08 2.28 15.22
CA ALA A 126 3.55 1.00 15.77
C ALA A 126 3.36 -0.16 14.76
N GLY A 127 2.25 -0.19 14.03
CA GLY A 127 2.02 -1.18 12.98
C GLY A 127 2.91 -1.01 11.75
N LEU A 128 3.36 0.22 11.48
CA LEU A 128 4.17 0.59 10.33
C LEU A 128 5.70 0.51 10.56
N GLU A 129 6.16 0.12 11.74
CA GLU A 129 7.60 0.09 12.04
C GLU A 129 8.40 -0.75 11.05
N ARG A 130 7.91 -1.93 10.69
CA ARG A 130 8.55 -2.77 9.67
C ARG A 130 8.55 -2.13 8.29
N ASP A 131 7.52 -1.37 7.94
CA ASP A 131 7.42 -0.71 6.65
C ASP A 131 8.36 0.49 6.56
N ARG A 132 8.58 1.20 7.67
CA ARG A 132 9.61 2.22 7.78
C ARG A 132 11.01 1.64 7.54
N ILE A 133 11.31 0.45 8.09
CA ILE A 133 12.55 -0.28 7.81
C ILE A 133 12.66 -0.61 6.33
N ARG A 134 11.61 -1.14 5.69
CA ARG A 134 11.59 -1.46 4.26
C ARG A 134 11.88 -0.23 3.40
N LEU A 135 11.23 0.89 3.67
CA LEU A 135 11.45 2.15 2.95
C LEU A 135 12.90 2.62 3.08
N ARG A 136 13.46 2.58 4.28
CA ARG A 136 14.86 2.92 4.54
C ARG A 136 15.80 2.01 3.74
N GLU A 137 15.56 0.71 3.72
CA GLU A 137 16.40 -0.25 3.01
C GLU A 137 16.31 -0.09 1.48
N ILE A 138 15.10 0.13 0.93
CA ILE A 138 14.94 0.43 -0.50
C ILE A 138 15.70 1.72 -0.86
N ARG A 139 15.56 2.78 -0.04
CA ARG A 139 16.30 4.04 -0.23
C ARG A 139 17.82 3.85 -0.18
N ARG A 140 18.30 3.06 0.78
CA ARG A 140 19.73 2.75 0.94
C ARG A 140 20.30 2.00 -0.27
N ILE A 141 19.53 1.08 -0.87
CA ILE A 141 19.97 0.25 -2.00
C ILE A 141 19.84 1.01 -3.32
N ALA A 142 18.71 1.64 -3.55
CA ALA A 142 18.38 2.27 -4.83
C ALA A 142 18.85 3.73 -4.95
N GLY A 143 19.28 4.35 -3.86
CA GLY A 143 19.74 5.75 -3.89
C GLY A 143 18.57 6.74 -4.00
N GLU A 144 18.82 7.88 -4.64
CA GLU A 144 17.85 8.96 -4.82
C GLU A 144 16.80 8.65 -5.89
N GLY A 145 15.69 9.38 -5.85
CA GLY A 145 14.63 9.27 -6.87
C GLY A 145 13.70 8.07 -6.70
N VAL A 146 13.76 7.37 -5.56
CA VAL A 146 12.77 6.32 -5.23
C VAL A 146 11.40 6.94 -5.00
N VAL A 147 10.37 6.28 -5.54
CA VAL A 147 8.97 6.68 -5.42
C VAL A 147 8.24 5.69 -4.49
N GLN A 148 7.58 6.18 -3.44
CA GLN A 148 6.66 5.37 -2.64
C GLN A 148 5.25 5.51 -3.19
N LEU A 149 4.61 4.40 -3.49
CA LEU A 149 3.22 4.35 -3.93
C LEU A 149 2.28 4.42 -2.71
N GLU A 150 1.25 5.26 -2.79
CA GLU A 150 0.17 5.20 -1.82
C GLU A 150 -0.60 3.88 -1.94
N SER A 151 -1.05 3.33 -0.82
CA SER A 151 -1.93 2.16 -0.81
C SER A 151 -3.24 2.45 -1.55
N PRO A 152 -3.85 1.44 -2.18
CA PRO A 152 -5.19 1.61 -2.72
C PRO A 152 -6.14 2.17 -1.65
N PRO A 153 -7.04 3.11 -2.01
CA PRO A 153 -8.10 3.53 -1.10
C PRO A 153 -8.99 2.35 -0.70
N PRO A 154 -9.67 2.40 0.45
CA PRO A 154 -10.65 1.38 0.80
C PRO A 154 -11.86 1.40 -0.15
N LEU A 155 -12.51 0.28 -0.35
CA LEU A 155 -13.84 0.22 -0.98
C LEU A 155 -14.88 0.91 -0.08
N ALA A 156 -15.86 1.59 -0.65
CA ALA A 156 -16.98 2.16 0.12
C ALA A 156 -17.96 1.06 0.58
N ASP A 157 -18.29 0.11 -0.32
CA ASP A 157 -19.30 -0.92 -0.08
C ASP A 157 -18.81 -2.05 0.82
N GLY A 158 -19.36 -2.14 2.03
CA GLY A 158 -19.06 -3.20 2.98
C GLY A 158 -19.54 -4.59 2.55
N ALA A 159 -20.59 -4.69 1.70
CA ALA A 159 -21.06 -5.97 1.21
C ALA A 159 -20.06 -6.60 0.23
N ILE A 160 -19.47 -5.79 -0.65
CA ILE A 160 -18.38 -6.24 -1.54
C ILE A 160 -17.18 -6.72 -0.70
N ILE A 161 -16.78 -5.95 0.32
CA ILE A 161 -15.68 -6.32 1.21
C ILE A 161 -15.96 -7.66 1.90
N ALA A 162 -17.14 -7.83 2.50
CA ALA A 162 -17.51 -9.06 3.21
C ALA A 162 -17.49 -10.28 2.27
N ALA A 163 -17.99 -10.13 1.04
CA ALA A 163 -18.02 -11.19 0.04
C ALA A 163 -16.62 -11.59 -0.46
N GLN A 164 -15.70 -10.64 -0.52
CA GLN A 164 -14.36 -10.83 -1.07
C GLN A 164 -13.25 -10.96 -0.01
N ALA A 165 -13.61 -10.98 1.28
CA ALA A 165 -12.65 -11.14 2.37
C ALA A 165 -11.84 -12.42 2.24
N ASP A 166 -10.52 -12.34 2.36
CA ASP A 166 -9.62 -13.48 2.33
C ASP A 166 -9.65 -14.30 3.65
N ALA A 167 -8.87 -15.37 3.70
CA ALA A 167 -8.79 -16.23 4.88
C ALA A 167 -8.31 -15.49 6.14
N TYR A 168 -7.44 -14.48 5.97
CA TYR A 168 -6.93 -13.69 7.10
C TYR A 168 -8.07 -12.95 7.82
N PHE A 169 -8.95 -12.27 7.08
CA PHE A 169 -10.08 -11.53 7.66
C PHE A 169 -11.23 -12.46 8.07
N ARG A 170 -11.47 -13.54 7.32
CA ARG A 170 -12.45 -14.57 7.74
C ARG A 170 -12.08 -15.19 9.07
N ASN A 171 -10.84 -15.57 9.27
CA ASN A 171 -10.35 -16.16 10.54
C ASN A 171 -10.32 -15.16 11.71
N ARG A 172 -10.49 -13.87 11.45
CA ARG A 172 -10.60 -12.81 12.46
C ARG A 172 -12.03 -12.36 12.74
N GLY A 173 -13.00 -13.07 12.21
CA GLY A 173 -14.41 -12.87 12.56
C GLY A 173 -15.10 -11.77 11.77
N ILE A 174 -14.70 -11.50 10.52
CA ILE A 174 -15.42 -10.51 9.69
C ILE A 174 -16.88 -10.90 9.45
N ALA A 175 -17.19 -12.21 9.45
CA ALA A 175 -18.55 -12.71 9.28
C ALA A 175 -19.44 -12.41 10.49
N GLU A 176 -18.88 -12.50 11.69
CA GLU A 176 -19.59 -12.29 12.96
C GLU A 176 -19.66 -10.82 13.36
N LEU A 177 -18.55 -10.12 13.22
CA LEU A 177 -18.41 -8.72 13.64
C LEU A 177 -18.86 -7.73 12.56
N GLY A 178 -18.81 -8.15 11.31
CA GLY A 178 -19.12 -7.32 10.15
C GLY A 178 -17.94 -6.42 9.72
N VAL A 179 -18.18 -5.68 8.66
CA VAL A 179 -17.24 -4.68 8.12
C VAL A 179 -17.36 -3.36 8.86
N ALA A 180 -16.25 -2.72 9.19
CA ALA A 180 -16.26 -1.41 9.84
C ALA A 180 -16.91 -0.33 8.95
N PRO A 181 -17.45 0.75 9.51
CA PRO A 181 -18.08 1.84 8.76
C PRO A 181 -17.13 2.41 7.69
N ALA A 182 -17.67 2.74 6.51
CA ALA A 182 -16.90 3.29 5.39
C ALA A 182 -16.12 4.56 5.79
N GLY A 183 -16.76 5.45 6.54
CA GLY A 183 -16.14 6.69 7.03
C GLY A 183 -14.91 6.41 7.91
N LEU A 184 -14.98 5.43 8.82
CA LEU A 184 -13.84 5.06 9.65
C LEU A 184 -12.70 4.47 8.80
N ARG A 185 -13.02 3.57 7.85
CA ARG A 185 -12.02 3.00 6.93
C ARG A 185 -11.31 4.06 6.12
N TYR A 186 -12.06 5.04 5.62
CA TYR A 186 -11.51 6.18 4.89
C TYR A 186 -10.57 7.00 5.78
N LYS A 187 -11.01 7.38 6.98
CA LYS A 187 -10.18 8.18 7.91
C LYS A 187 -8.89 7.47 8.31
N ILE A 188 -8.95 6.17 8.58
CA ILE A 188 -7.76 5.38 8.92
C ILE A 188 -6.81 5.27 7.71
N TRP A 189 -7.32 5.06 6.49
CA TRP A 189 -6.50 5.06 5.28
C TRP A 189 -5.82 6.42 5.04
N ARG A 190 -6.55 7.53 5.23
CA ARG A 190 -5.98 8.88 5.07
C ARG A 190 -4.88 9.15 6.08
N LEU A 191 -5.12 8.81 7.34
CA LEU A 191 -4.11 8.98 8.39
C LEU A 191 -2.87 8.11 8.15
N HIS A 192 -3.08 6.86 7.73
CA HIS A 192 -2.01 5.97 7.30
C HIS A 192 -1.19 6.58 6.13
N SER A 193 -1.85 7.10 5.11
CA SER A 193 -1.18 7.75 3.97
C SER A 193 -0.34 8.96 4.41
N ARG A 194 -0.84 9.78 5.35
CA ARG A 194 -0.08 10.90 5.92
C ARG A 194 1.17 10.44 6.68
N ILE A 195 1.06 9.35 7.45
CA ILE A 195 2.21 8.80 8.19
C ILE A 195 3.28 8.30 7.20
N VAL A 196 2.88 7.55 6.18
CA VAL A 196 3.80 7.05 5.14
C VAL A 196 4.42 8.21 4.34
N ALA A 197 3.64 9.23 4.00
CA ALA A 197 4.16 10.44 3.35
C ALA A 197 5.18 11.17 4.23
N GLY A 198 4.97 11.21 5.55
CA GLY A 198 5.95 11.72 6.53
C GLY A 198 7.26 10.93 6.49
N TYR A 199 7.19 9.59 6.51
CA TYR A 199 8.39 8.75 6.35
C TYR A 199 9.12 8.99 5.02
N CYS A 200 8.36 9.25 3.95
CA CYS A 200 8.94 9.59 2.65
C CYS A 200 9.70 10.91 2.72
N ALA A 201 9.14 11.94 3.35
CA ALA A 201 9.80 13.23 3.54
C ALA A 201 11.10 13.10 4.32
N ASP A 202 11.10 12.35 5.44
CA ASP A 202 12.27 12.09 6.28
C ASP A 202 13.39 11.36 5.52
N LEU A 203 13.02 10.45 4.61
CA LEU A 203 13.96 9.62 3.84
C LEU A 203 14.33 10.22 2.47
N GLY A 204 13.77 11.36 2.09
CA GLY A 204 13.96 11.96 0.76
C GLY A 204 13.37 11.11 -0.37
N LEU A 205 12.23 10.46 -0.13
CA LEU A 205 11.46 9.71 -1.12
C LEU A 205 10.34 10.58 -1.69
N ARG A 206 9.99 10.35 -2.94
CA ARG A 206 8.79 10.94 -3.53
C ARG A 206 7.56 10.10 -3.17
N PHE A 207 6.56 10.69 -2.53
CA PHE A 207 5.27 10.03 -2.31
C PHE A 207 4.36 10.25 -3.54
N LEU A 208 3.84 9.16 -4.11
CA LEU A 208 2.94 9.19 -5.26
C LEU A 208 1.55 8.76 -4.81
N PRO A 209 0.56 9.67 -4.84
CA PRO A 209 -0.82 9.36 -4.49
C PRO A 209 -1.43 8.25 -5.36
N ALA A 210 -2.42 7.55 -4.83
CA ALA A 210 -3.22 6.59 -5.57
C ALA A 210 -3.83 7.24 -6.82
N PRO A 211 -3.88 6.52 -7.97
CA PRO A 211 -4.36 7.08 -9.22
C PRO A 211 -5.76 7.73 -9.08
N ALA A 212 -5.91 8.96 -9.54
CA ALA A 212 -7.16 9.71 -9.41
C ALA A 212 -8.33 9.00 -10.11
N GLU A 213 -8.07 8.37 -11.26
CA GLU A 213 -9.06 7.62 -12.03
C GLU A 213 -9.57 6.35 -11.32
N ALA A 214 -8.82 5.82 -10.35
CA ALA A 214 -9.22 4.67 -9.55
C ALA A 214 -10.10 5.06 -8.34
N ARG A 215 -10.32 6.35 -8.12
CA ARG A 215 -11.11 6.88 -7.00
C ARG A 215 -12.47 7.38 -7.48
N ASP A 216 -13.49 7.18 -6.64
CA ASP A 216 -14.78 7.83 -6.82
C ASP A 216 -14.74 9.30 -6.33
N ALA A 217 -15.87 9.98 -6.43
CA ALA A 217 -15.99 11.38 -6.03
C ALA A 217 -15.78 11.63 -4.51
N GLN A 218 -15.92 10.59 -3.69
CA GLN A 218 -15.68 10.61 -2.25
C GLN A 218 -14.26 10.15 -1.87
N GLY A 219 -13.46 9.72 -2.84
CA GLY A 219 -12.08 9.27 -2.64
C GLY A 219 -11.92 7.78 -2.32
N PHE A 220 -12.98 6.98 -2.35
CA PHE A 220 -12.91 5.53 -2.21
C PHE A 220 -12.43 4.85 -3.49
N LEU A 221 -11.93 3.64 -3.36
CA LEU A 221 -11.61 2.80 -4.52
C LEU A 221 -12.87 2.45 -5.28
N ARG A 222 -12.88 2.72 -6.57
CA ARG A 222 -13.95 2.30 -7.47
C ARG A 222 -13.97 0.77 -7.59
N PRO A 223 -15.15 0.13 -7.58
CA PRO A 223 -15.25 -1.35 -7.65
C PRO A 223 -14.59 -1.97 -8.88
N ASP A 224 -14.58 -1.27 -10.02
CA ASP A 224 -13.95 -1.73 -11.26
C ASP A 224 -12.40 -1.75 -11.19
N PHE A 225 -11.81 -1.12 -10.18
CA PHE A 225 -10.37 -1.18 -9.87
C PHE A 225 -10.03 -2.13 -8.71
N ALA A 226 -11.02 -2.72 -8.05
CA ALA A 226 -10.80 -3.65 -6.94
C ALA A 226 -10.48 -5.06 -7.44
N GLY A 227 -9.49 -5.70 -6.80
CA GLY A 227 -9.13 -7.10 -7.01
C GLY A 227 -9.76 -8.03 -5.97
N ASP A 228 -9.83 -7.54 -4.74
CA ASP A 228 -10.46 -8.19 -3.60
C ASP A 228 -10.84 -7.14 -2.54
N ALA A 229 -11.07 -7.54 -1.29
CA ALA A 229 -11.47 -6.64 -0.19
C ALA A 229 -10.46 -5.51 0.09
N THR A 230 -9.18 -5.66 -0.29
CA THR A 230 -8.08 -4.77 0.12
C THR A 230 -7.10 -4.41 -0.99
N HIS A 231 -7.10 -5.12 -2.11
CA HIS A 231 -6.13 -4.94 -3.17
C HIS A 231 -6.75 -4.39 -4.45
N GLY A 232 -5.96 -3.62 -5.20
CA GLY A 232 -6.30 -3.27 -6.58
C GLY A 232 -6.17 -4.46 -7.53
N ASN A 233 -6.90 -4.41 -8.64
CA ASN A 233 -6.82 -5.38 -9.73
C ASN A 233 -5.83 -4.96 -10.82
N GLN A 234 -5.84 -5.67 -11.96
CA GLN A 234 -4.99 -5.35 -13.12
C GLN A 234 -5.20 -3.92 -13.64
N ALA A 235 -6.45 -3.40 -13.66
CA ALA A 235 -6.73 -2.03 -14.11
C ALA A 235 -6.10 -1.00 -13.16
N TYR A 236 -6.14 -1.24 -11.82
CA TYR A 236 -5.42 -0.43 -10.85
C TYR A 236 -3.91 -0.45 -11.10
N GLY A 237 -3.33 -1.64 -11.31
CA GLY A 237 -1.92 -1.78 -11.65
C GLY A 237 -1.52 -1.04 -12.91
N GLU A 238 -2.39 -1.04 -13.93
CA GLU A 238 -2.21 -0.29 -15.18
C GLU A 238 -2.19 1.23 -14.92
N ALA A 239 -3.10 1.73 -14.10
CA ALA A 239 -3.15 3.13 -13.71
C ALA A 239 -1.89 3.56 -12.92
N VAL A 240 -1.40 2.70 -12.00
CA VAL A 240 -0.13 2.91 -11.28
C VAL A 240 1.06 2.99 -12.24
N ILE A 241 1.17 2.07 -13.21
CA ILE A 241 2.27 2.09 -14.18
C ILE A 241 2.23 3.37 -15.00
N ARG A 242 1.05 3.81 -15.49
CA ARG A 242 0.91 5.09 -16.20
C ARG A 242 1.33 6.28 -15.36
N ALA A 243 0.96 6.30 -14.08
CA ALA A 243 1.37 7.37 -13.16
C ALA A 243 2.89 7.41 -12.95
N LEU A 244 3.55 6.25 -12.89
CA LEU A 244 5.03 6.16 -12.83
C LEU A 244 5.70 6.57 -14.14
N GLU A 245 5.13 6.24 -15.30
CA GLU A 245 5.65 6.65 -16.61
C GLU A 245 5.56 8.17 -16.85
N ALA A 246 4.67 8.85 -16.13
CA ALA A 246 4.47 10.30 -16.21
C ALA A 246 5.45 11.12 -15.35
N LEU A 247 6.33 10.47 -14.55
CA LEU A 247 7.34 11.11 -13.70
C LEU A 247 8.62 11.43 -14.44
#